data_9a1ed4028367f595bbf9765ba9d3eb5b
#
_entry.id   9a1ed4028367f595bbf9765ba9d3eb5b
#
_cell.length_a   1.000
_cell.length_b   1.000
_cell.length_c   1.000
_cell.angle_alpha   90.00
_cell.angle_beta   90.00
_cell.angle_gamma   90.00
#
_symmetry.space_group_name_H-M   'P 1'
#
loop_
_entity.id
_entity.type
_entity.pdbx_description
1 polymer ?
#
loop_
_entity_poly.entity_id
_entity_poly.type
_entity_poly.pdbx_seq_one_letter_code
_entity_poly.pdbx_strand_id
1 'polypeptide(L)'
;QGFESVSRIANCDMQSVDVEWDVTVLLPPEDIEIGSKVISKKIQGMKTLNFKMPELVKVLDVLSVKVLPEGFAAFIGILFKSKSAIRSEYSFLRNATTLIVDIGAGTTDVIIVKDGKALQSSRFTVEIGGNNVHQIVRSRLKRKGIALPSSTVREGVETGVVKNGSRVVEIATEIAEAKDMVASQLVDAIQMFFEGTMY
;
A
#
# COMPACT_ATOMS: atom_id res chain seq x y z
N GLN A 1 8.24 10.16 -13.60
CA GLN A 1 6.91 9.73 -14.12
C GLN A 1 5.80 10.74 -13.79
N GLY A 2 5.64 11.22 -12.53
CA GLY A 2 4.60 12.22 -12.17
C GLY A 2 4.77 13.57 -12.88
N PHE A 3 5.98 13.96 -13.16
CA PHE A 3 6.32 15.23 -13.80
C PHE A 3 5.96 15.29 -15.30
N GLU A 4 6.20 14.19 -16.03
CA GLU A 4 5.82 14.10 -17.44
C GLU A 4 4.29 14.15 -17.60
N SER A 5 3.55 13.64 -16.61
CA SER A 5 2.09 13.69 -16.62
C SER A 5 1.58 15.13 -16.46
N VAL A 6 2.17 15.92 -15.58
CA VAL A 6 1.78 17.34 -15.37
C VAL A 6 2.10 18.19 -16.60
N SER A 7 3.26 18.01 -17.23
CA SER A 7 3.62 18.76 -18.45
C SER A 7 2.75 18.40 -19.66
N ARG A 8 2.30 17.13 -19.77
CA ARG A 8 1.34 16.70 -20.81
C ARG A 8 -0.06 17.28 -20.59
N ILE A 9 -0.52 17.38 -19.34
CA ILE A 9 -1.83 17.95 -19.00
C ILE A 9 -1.86 19.45 -19.26
N ALA A 10 -0.76 20.16 -19.00
CA ALA A 10 -0.68 21.60 -19.18
C ALA A 10 -0.50 22.08 -20.64
N ASN A 11 -0.22 21.16 -21.57
CA ASN A 11 0.04 21.45 -23.01
C ASN A 11 1.01 22.64 -23.20
N CYS A 12 2.05 22.72 -22.33
CA CYS A 12 2.94 23.87 -22.22
C CYS A 12 4.25 23.64 -22.98
N ASP A 13 4.44 24.31 -24.09
CA ASP A 13 5.74 24.52 -24.78
C ASP A 13 6.62 25.54 -24.03
N MET A 14 6.54 25.60 -22.70
CA MET A 14 7.23 26.62 -21.93
C MET A 14 8.59 26.15 -21.41
N GLN A 15 9.59 27.00 -21.55
CA GLN A 15 10.97 26.75 -21.07
C GLN A 15 11.09 26.72 -19.53
N SER A 16 10.08 27.24 -18.80
CA SER A 16 9.98 27.14 -17.36
C SER A 16 8.52 27.00 -16.92
N VAL A 17 8.24 26.14 -15.95
CA VAL A 17 6.90 25.99 -15.36
C VAL A 17 7.04 26.05 -13.85
N ASP A 18 6.43 27.06 -13.23
CA ASP A 18 6.25 27.13 -11.79
C ASP A 18 5.00 26.31 -11.42
N VAL A 19 5.16 25.32 -10.57
CA VAL A 19 4.05 24.44 -10.16
C VAL A 19 3.92 24.46 -8.63
N GLU A 20 2.76 24.85 -8.18
CA GLU A 20 2.37 24.78 -6.77
C GLU A 20 1.80 23.41 -6.44
N TRP A 21 2.32 22.76 -5.39
CA TRP A 21 1.94 21.42 -5.01
C TRP A 21 1.42 21.32 -3.58
N ASP A 22 0.26 20.67 -3.46
CA ASP A 22 -0.18 20.04 -2.23
C ASP A 22 0.30 18.61 -2.22
N VAL A 23 1.19 18.27 -1.29
CA VAL A 23 1.78 16.94 -1.19
C VAL A 23 1.04 16.15 -0.12
N THR A 24 0.56 14.96 -0.49
CA THR A 24 0.07 13.97 0.48
C THR A 24 1.03 12.79 0.51
N VAL A 25 1.56 12.50 1.70
CA VAL A 25 2.43 11.34 1.94
C VAL A 25 1.63 10.30 2.69
N LEU A 26 1.77 9.06 2.27
CA LEU A 26 1.18 7.91 2.95
C LEU A 26 2.27 7.23 3.76
N LEU A 27 1.96 6.87 4.99
CA LEU A 27 2.86 6.13 5.88
C LEU A 27 2.13 4.93 6.47
N PRO A 28 2.88 3.85 6.78
CA PRO A 28 2.36 2.79 7.62
C PRO A 28 1.74 3.35 8.90
N PRO A 29 0.66 2.79 9.40
CA PRO A 29 -0.06 3.33 10.54
C PRO A 29 0.79 3.59 11.78
N GLU A 30 1.77 2.73 12.06
CA GLU A 30 2.68 2.85 13.21
C GLU A 30 3.71 3.97 13.06
N ASP A 31 4.07 4.35 11.84
CA ASP A 31 5.05 5.40 11.56
C ASP A 31 4.47 6.83 11.58
N ILE A 32 3.16 6.97 11.67
CA ILE A 32 2.48 8.27 11.55
C ILE A 32 2.93 9.29 12.62
N GLU A 33 3.10 8.89 13.86
CA GLU A 33 3.39 9.82 14.95
C GLU A 33 4.79 10.44 14.83
N ILE A 34 5.79 9.63 14.53
CA ILE A 34 7.19 10.06 14.42
C ILE A 34 7.49 10.53 13.01
N GLY A 35 7.10 9.74 12.01
CA GLY A 35 7.40 9.97 10.60
C GLY A 35 6.75 11.23 10.06
N SER A 36 5.51 11.56 10.49
CA SER A 36 4.80 12.73 9.99
C SER A 36 5.56 14.03 10.22
N LYS A 37 6.10 14.25 11.41
CA LYS A 37 6.88 15.45 11.75
C LYS A 37 8.17 15.55 10.95
N VAL A 38 8.88 14.43 10.80
CA VAL A 38 10.16 14.37 10.09
C VAL A 38 9.96 14.61 8.60
N ILE A 39 9.00 13.92 7.99
CA ILE A 39 8.73 14.00 6.56
C ILE A 39 8.16 15.35 6.17
N SER A 40 7.17 15.86 6.92
CA SER A 40 6.61 17.19 6.68
C SER A 40 7.69 18.27 6.72
N LYS A 41 8.57 18.23 7.73
CA LYS A 41 9.69 19.19 7.84
C LYS A 41 10.66 19.07 6.67
N LYS A 42 11.01 17.84 6.25
CA LYS A 42 11.91 17.62 5.12
C LYS A 42 11.30 18.14 3.81
N ILE A 43 10.05 17.80 3.52
CA ILE A 43 9.38 18.19 2.27
C ILE A 43 9.13 19.69 2.24
N GLN A 44 8.65 20.29 3.33
CA GLN A 44 8.48 21.76 3.44
C GLN A 44 9.82 22.51 3.35
N GLY A 45 10.92 21.91 3.79
CA GLY A 45 12.26 22.46 3.65
C GLY A 45 12.79 22.41 2.21
N MET A 46 12.21 21.58 1.34
CA MET A 46 12.50 21.49 -0.09
C MET A 46 11.72 22.57 -0.85
N LYS A 47 11.90 23.85 -0.49
CA LYS A 47 11.13 24.95 -1.09
C LYS A 47 11.23 25.02 -2.61
N THR A 48 12.27 24.43 -3.20
CA THR A 48 12.48 24.47 -4.64
C THR A 48 13.14 23.18 -5.09
N LEU A 49 12.42 22.34 -5.81
CA LEU A 49 13.00 21.20 -6.50
C LEU A 49 13.36 21.62 -7.93
N ASN A 50 14.63 21.82 -8.18
CA ASN A 50 15.13 22.10 -9.52
C ASN A 50 15.37 20.80 -10.28
N PHE A 51 14.49 20.46 -11.19
CA PHE A 51 14.71 19.37 -12.13
C PHE A 51 15.39 19.93 -13.38
N LYS A 52 16.66 19.59 -13.59
CA LYS A 52 17.34 19.82 -14.85
C LYS A 52 16.98 18.67 -15.80
N MET A 53 16.04 18.91 -16.69
CA MET A 53 15.97 18.20 -17.95
C MET A 53 16.78 18.97 -19.00
N PRO A 54 17.29 18.34 -20.11
CA PRO A 54 18.19 19.00 -21.05
C PRO A 54 17.72 20.36 -21.58
N GLU A 55 16.43 20.66 -21.52
CA GLU A 55 15.84 21.88 -22.08
C GLU A 55 14.84 22.59 -21.14
N LEU A 56 14.68 22.14 -19.86
CA LEU A 56 13.62 22.64 -18.99
C LEU A 56 14.06 22.74 -17.55
N VAL A 57 14.00 23.92 -16.96
CA VAL A 57 14.12 24.14 -15.52
C VAL A 57 12.72 24.23 -14.94
N LYS A 58 12.36 23.33 -14.02
CA LYS A 58 11.07 23.36 -13.32
C LYS A 58 11.30 23.72 -11.87
N VAL A 59 10.55 24.71 -11.39
CA VAL A 59 10.50 25.12 -9.99
C VAL A 59 9.22 24.54 -9.41
N LEU A 60 9.37 23.80 -8.32
CA LEU A 60 8.24 23.23 -7.57
C LEU A 60 8.15 23.90 -6.23
N ASP A 61 7.05 24.58 -5.99
CA ASP A 61 6.72 25.12 -4.69
C ASP A 61 5.76 24.20 -3.95
N VAL A 62 6.19 23.69 -2.79
CA VAL A 62 5.36 22.86 -1.93
C VAL A 62 4.53 23.78 -1.02
N LEU A 63 3.25 23.90 -1.30
CA LEU A 63 2.31 24.73 -0.52
C LEU A 63 1.93 24.08 0.80
N SER A 64 1.60 22.78 0.76
CA SER A 64 1.22 22.04 1.96
C SER A 64 1.71 20.59 1.91
N VAL A 65 1.92 20.01 3.10
CA VAL A 65 2.23 18.59 3.25
C VAL A 65 1.25 18.00 4.24
N LYS A 66 0.50 16.97 3.78
CA LYS A 66 -0.37 16.15 4.62
C LYS A 66 0.23 14.76 4.73
N VAL A 67 0.15 14.18 5.92
CA VAL A 67 0.56 12.78 6.14
C VAL A 67 -0.65 12.01 6.61
N LEU A 68 -0.96 10.91 5.91
CA LEU A 68 -2.11 10.05 6.18
C LEU A 68 -1.66 8.59 6.29
N PRO A 69 -2.38 7.76 7.06
CA PRO A 69 -2.18 6.31 7.04
C PRO A 69 -2.50 5.73 5.67
N GLU A 70 -1.71 4.74 5.22
CA GLU A 70 -1.90 4.10 3.90
C GLU A 70 -3.32 3.56 3.72
N GLY A 71 -3.81 2.74 4.64
CA GLY A 71 -5.17 2.19 4.57
C GLY A 71 -6.28 3.25 4.55
N PHE A 72 -6.06 4.42 5.20
CA PHE A 72 -7.03 5.52 5.15
C PHE A 72 -7.12 6.16 3.76
N ALA A 73 -6.01 6.21 3.02
CA ALA A 73 -6.03 6.70 1.65
C ALA A 73 -6.84 5.76 0.72
N ALA A 74 -6.72 4.44 0.91
CA ALA A 74 -7.55 3.47 0.19
C ALA A 74 -9.05 3.68 0.49
N PHE A 75 -9.42 3.90 1.76
CA PHE A 75 -10.81 4.22 2.15
C PHE A 75 -11.32 5.47 1.43
N ILE A 76 -10.55 6.55 1.40
CA ILE A 76 -10.91 7.78 0.68
C ILE A 76 -11.07 7.51 -0.81
N GLY A 77 -10.17 6.73 -1.42
CA GLY A 77 -10.23 6.34 -2.83
C GLY A 77 -11.48 5.54 -3.19
N ILE A 78 -11.97 4.70 -2.28
CA ILE A 78 -13.22 3.96 -2.45
C ILE A 78 -14.43 4.91 -2.30
N LEU A 79 -14.42 5.76 -1.26
CA LEU A 79 -15.57 6.61 -0.91
C LEU A 79 -15.80 7.72 -1.94
N PHE A 80 -14.75 8.33 -2.48
CA PHE A 80 -14.86 9.50 -3.34
C PHE A 80 -14.62 9.16 -4.82
N LYS A 81 -15.48 9.70 -5.70
CA LYS A 81 -15.31 9.69 -7.15
C LYS A 81 -14.43 10.86 -7.63
N SER A 82 -14.51 12.00 -6.94
CA SER A 82 -13.75 13.23 -7.19
C SER A 82 -13.61 14.02 -5.89
N LYS A 83 -12.93 15.17 -5.91
CA LYS A 83 -12.68 16.02 -4.71
C LYS A 83 -13.92 16.32 -3.86
N SER A 84 -15.13 16.32 -4.44
CA SER A 84 -16.36 16.68 -3.75
C SER A 84 -17.53 15.69 -3.93
N ALA A 85 -17.37 14.68 -4.78
CA ALA A 85 -18.44 13.75 -5.12
C ALA A 85 -18.19 12.38 -4.46
N ILE A 86 -19.07 12.01 -3.53
CA ILE A 86 -19.09 10.67 -2.93
C ILE A 86 -19.75 9.71 -3.92
N ARG A 87 -19.23 8.50 -4.02
CA ARG A 87 -19.84 7.41 -4.78
C ARG A 87 -21.10 6.97 -4.06
N SER A 88 -22.23 6.98 -4.75
CA SER A 88 -23.54 6.66 -4.16
C SER A 88 -23.57 5.26 -3.55
N GLU A 89 -22.95 4.29 -4.24
CA GLU A 89 -22.85 2.89 -3.83
C GLU A 89 -22.08 2.67 -2.53
N TYR A 90 -21.19 3.60 -2.16
CA TYR A 90 -20.37 3.54 -0.95
C TYR A 90 -20.69 4.64 0.07
N SER A 91 -21.75 5.41 -0.14
CA SER A 91 -22.12 6.55 0.73
C SER A 91 -22.38 6.15 2.18
N PHE A 92 -22.82 4.91 2.42
CA PHE A 92 -23.03 4.36 3.76
C PHE A 92 -21.74 4.28 4.59
N LEU A 93 -20.58 4.15 3.97
CA LEU A 93 -19.27 4.09 4.64
C LEU A 93 -18.94 5.39 5.36
N ARG A 94 -19.54 6.52 4.97
CA ARG A 94 -19.29 7.82 5.59
C ARG A 94 -19.62 7.83 7.09
N ASN A 95 -20.69 7.14 7.47
CA ASN A 95 -21.19 7.12 8.84
C ASN A 95 -21.04 5.74 9.51
N ALA A 96 -20.35 4.83 8.83
CA ALA A 96 -20.10 3.48 9.33
C ALA A 96 -18.81 3.41 10.15
N THR A 97 -18.74 2.38 10.99
CA THR A 97 -17.45 1.90 11.51
C THR A 97 -16.91 0.85 10.55
N THR A 98 -15.78 1.14 9.94
CA THR A 98 -15.19 0.30 8.89
C THR A 98 -13.81 -0.16 9.33
N LEU A 99 -13.57 -1.46 9.33
CA LEU A 99 -12.23 -2.04 9.46
C LEU A 99 -11.59 -2.09 8.07
N ILE A 100 -10.41 -1.54 7.95
CA ILE A 100 -9.60 -1.60 6.75
C ILE A 100 -8.42 -2.50 7.04
N VAL A 101 -8.21 -3.49 6.18
CA VAL A 101 -7.09 -4.43 6.21
C VAL A 101 -6.38 -4.30 4.87
N ASP A 102 -5.22 -3.65 4.87
CA ASP A 102 -4.40 -3.42 3.69
C ASP A 102 -3.27 -4.45 3.66
N ILE A 103 -3.44 -5.47 2.82
CA ILE A 103 -2.49 -6.60 2.72
C ILE A 103 -1.43 -6.25 1.67
N GLY A 104 -0.27 -5.82 2.15
CA GLY A 104 0.90 -5.55 1.32
C GLY A 104 1.70 -6.82 0.99
N ALA A 105 2.88 -6.62 0.40
CA ALA A 105 3.78 -7.72 0.07
C ALA A 105 4.43 -8.35 1.31
N GLY A 106 4.88 -7.53 2.26
CA GLY A 106 5.59 -7.98 3.47
C GLY A 106 4.79 -7.84 4.74
N THR A 107 3.93 -6.84 4.80
CA THR A 107 3.15 -6.43 5.97
C THR A 107 1.68 -6.33 5.64
N THR A 108 0.86 -6.31 6.69
CA THR A 108 -0.57 -5.97 6.62
C THR A 108 -0.84 -4.84 7.59
N ASP A 109 -1.36 -3.75 7.08
CA ASP A 109 -1.78 -2.59 7.86
C ASP A 109 -3.26 -2.66 8.19
N VAL A 110 -3.59 -2.39 9.45
CA VAL A 110 -4.96 -2.44 9.96
C VAL A 110 -5.32 -1.10 10.60
N ILE A 111 -6.51 -0.61 10.26
CA ILE A 111 -7.03 0.64 10.80
C ILE A 111 -8.56 0.61 10.87
N ILE A 112 -9.13 1.17 11.93
CA ILE A 112 -10.57 1.45 11.99
C ILE A 112 -10.82 2.88 11.58
N VAL A 113 -11.79 3.05 10.68
CA VAL A 113 -12.36 4.34 10.32
C VAL A 113 -13.79 4.41 10.87
N LYS A 114 -14.07 5.43 11.65
CA LYS A 114 -15.40 5.70 12.21
C LYS A 114 -15.84 7.11 11.84
N ASP A 115 -17.03 7.25 11.29
CA ASP A 115 -17.59 8.54 10.86
C ASP A 115 -16.62 9.32 9.94
N GLY A 116 -15.97 8.62 9.02
CA GLY A 116 -15.01 9.18 8.08
C GLY A 116 -13.66 9.60 8.70
N LYS A 117 -13.37 9.21 9.95
CA LYS A 117 -12.13 9.53 10.65
C LYS A 117 -11.37 8.27 11.04
N ALA A 118 -10.08 8.25 10.77
CA ALA A 118 -9.20 7.18 11.22
C ALA A 118 -9.01 7.25 12.75
N LEU A 119 -9.30 6.16 13.46
CA LEU A 119 -9.11 6.08 14.91
C LEU A 119 -7.64 5.77 15.22
N GLN A 120 -6.99 6.64 15.99
CA GLN A 120 -5.56 6.53 16.29
C GLN A 120 -5.20 5.25 17.07
N SER A 121 -6.01 4.90 18.05
CA SER A 121 -5.82 3.72 18.90
C SER A 121 -6.06 2.38 18.19
N SER A 122 -6.60 2.39 16.97
CA SER A 122 -6.91 1.17 16.22
C SER A 122 -5.90 0.85 15.12
N ARG A 123 -4.76 1.52 15.09
CA ARG A 123 -3.75 1.39 14.05
C ARG A 123 -2.68 0.42 14.49
N PHE A 124 -2.40 -0.58 13.67
CA PHE A 124 -1.26 -1.46 13.88
C PHE A 124 -0.84 -2.11 12.57
N THR A 125 0.39 -2.59 12.52
CA THR A 125 0.98 -3.30 11.40
C THR A 125 1.36 -4.71 11.84
N VAL A 126 1.10 -5.69 10.98
CA VAL A 126 1.46 -7.09 11.18
C VAL A 126 2.50 -7.48 10.15
N GLU A 127 3.60 -8.12 10.56
CA GLU A 127 4.68 -8.64 9.70
C GLU A 127 4.23 -9.90 8.91
N ILE A 128 3.03 -9.85 8.35
CA ILE A 128 2.42 -10.90 7.53
C ILE A 128 1.86 -10.25 6.28
N GLY A 129 2.22 -10.78 5.11
CA GLY A 129 1.73 -10.26 3.82
C GLY A 129 1.84 -11.31 2.71
N GLY A 130 1.65 -10.89 1.46
CA GLY A 130 1.66 -11.77 0.29
C GLY A 130 2.93 -12.60 0.13
N ASN A 131 4.09 -12.10 0.56
CA ASN A 131 5.35 -12.85 0.51
C ASN A 131 5.34 -14.12 1.39
N ASN A 132 4.54 -14.15 2.45
CA ASN A 132 4.41 -15.32 3.31
C ASN A 132 3.81 -16.51 2.54
N VAL A 133 2.86 -16.25 1.63
CA VAL A 133 2.31 -17.29 0.73
C VAL A 133 3.43 -17.92 -0.11
N HIS A 134 4.28 -17.08 -0.73
CA HIS A 134 5.41 -17.56 -1.54
C HIS A 134 6.41 -18.40 -0.72
N GLN A 135 6.70 -17.98 0.51
CA GLN A 135 7.61 -18.70 1.41
C GLN A 135 7.03 -20.07 1.81
N ILE A 136 5.73 -20.12 2.14
CA ILE A 136 5.05 -21.38 2.50
C ILE A 136 5.04 -22.33 1.32
N VAL A 137 4.64 -21.87 0.13
CA VAL A 137 4.64 -22.68 -1.10
C VAL A 137 6.04 -23.20 -1.38
N ARG A 138 7.07 -22.34 -1.34
CA ARG A 138 8.46 -22.76 -1.54
C ARG A 138 8.91 -23.83 -0.55
N SER A 139 8.56 -23.67 0.72
CA SER A 139 8.88 -24.67 1.77
C SER A 139 8.20 -26.01 1.53
N ARG A 140 6.95 -26.01 1.08
CA ARG A 140 6.20 -27.23 0.74
C ARG A 140 6.78 -27.94 -0.46
N LEU A 141 7.12 -27.20 -1.53
CA LEU A 141 7.78 -27.75 -2.71
C LEU A 141 9.13 -28.38 -2.36
N LYS A 142 9.93 -27.69 -1.53
CA LYS A 142 11.21 -28.23 -1.05
C LYS A 142 11.04 -29.57 -0.30
N ARG A 143 10.01 -29.69 0.55
CA ARG A 143 9.69 -30.96 1.24
C ARG A 143 9.27 -32.07 0.27
N LYS A 144 8.73 -31.74 -0.89
CA LYS A 144 8.43 -32.70 -1.99
C LYS A 144 9.63 -32.96 -2.91
N GLY A 145 10.85 -32.51 -2.55
CA GLY A 145 12.06 -32.69 -3.35
C GLY A 145 12.20 -31.69 -4.51
N ILE A 146 11.35 -30.66 -4.57
CA ILE A 146 11.36 -29.66 -5.63
C ILE A 146 12.00 -28.36 -5.08
N ALA A 147 13.28 -28.17 -5.33
CA ALA A 147 14.02 -27.00 -4.90
C ALA A 147 14.08 -25.97 -6.04
N LEU A 148 13.35 -24.85 -5.89
CA LEU A 148 13.24 -23.80 -6.90
C LEU A 148 13.71 -22.45 -6.35
N PRO A 149 14.23 -21.54 -7.22
CA PRO A 149 14.49 -20.15 -6.87
C PRO A 149 13.21 -19.43 -6.45
N SER A 150 13.34 -18.41 -5.60
CA SER A 150 12.19 -17.63 -5.13
C SER A 150 11.42 -16.94 -6.26
N SER A 151 12.12 -16.49 -7.32
CA SER A 151 11.50 -15.89 -8.50
C SER A 151 10.57 -16.86 -9.23
N THR A 152 11.04 -18.10 -9.43
CA THR A 152 10.25 -19.16 -10.10
C THR A 152 9.03 -19.55 -9.27
N VAL A 153 9.16 -19.59 -7.94
CA VAL A 153 8.00 -19.86 -7.06
C VAL A 153 7.00 -18.70 -7.09
N ARG A 154 7.47 -17.46 -7.14
CA ARG A 154 6.60 -16.27 -7.24
C ARG A 154 5.76 -16.33 -8.54
N GLU A 155 6.42 -16.55 -9.67
CA GLU A 155 5.73 -16.73 -10.96
C GLU A 155 4.76 -17.90 -10.91
N GLY A 156 5.17 -19.01 -10.28
CA GLY A 156 4.32 -20.19 -10.11
C GLY A 156 3.08 -19.93 -9.27
N VAL A 157 3.16 -19.09 -8.25
CA VAL A 157 1.99 -18.71 -7.43
C VAL A 157 0.98 -17.90 -8.26
N GLU A 158 1.44 -17.10 -9.22
CA GLU A 158 0.56 -16.33 -10.11
C GLU A 158 -0.08 -17.23 -11.20
N THR A 159 0.66 -18.20 -11.69
CA THR A 159 0.25 -19.05 -12.84
C THR A 159 -0.38 -20.38 -12.44
N GLY A 160 -0.22 -20.81 -11.19
CA GLY A 160 -0.68 -22.12 -10.69
C GLY A 160 0.27 -23.28 -11.00
N VAL A 161 1.39 -23.04 -11.72
CA VAL A 161 2.32 -24.08 -12.16
C VAL A 161 3.78 -23.64 -11.99
N VAL A 162 4.68 -24.61 -11.75
CA VAL A 162 6.13 -24.37 -11.75
C VAL A 162 6.83 -25.33 -12.71
N LYS A 163 7.94 -24.89 -13.30
CA LYS A 163 8.83 -25.74 -14.11
C LYS A 163 10.00 -26.22 -13.25
N ASN A 164 10.19 -27.53 -13.22
CA ASN A 164 11.34 -28.18 -12.60
C ASN A 164 12.08 -29.02 -13.66
N GLY A 165 13.06 -28.40 -14.31
CA GLY A 165 13.68 -28.95 -15.52
C GLY A 165 12.65 -29.00 -16.67
N SER A 166 12.49 -30.21 -17.26
CA SER A 166 11.48 -30.44 -18.31
C SER A 166 10.06 -30.74 -17.78
N ARG A 167 9.89 -30.87 -16.46
CA ARG A 167 8.60 -31.20 -15.86
C ARG A 167 7.84 -29.93 -15.49
N VAL A 168 6.56 -29.90 -15.83
CA VAL A 168 5.58 -28.92 -15.32
C VAL A 168 4.89 -29.54 -14.11
N VAL A 169 4.85 -28.83 -13.00
CA VAL A 169 4.23 -29.27 -11.75
C VAL A 169 3.11 -28.30 -11.40
N GLU A 170 1.91 -28.81 -11.27
CA GLU A 170 0.76 -28.05 -10.75
C GLU A 170 0.93 -27.85 -9.24
N ILE A 171 0.68 -26.60 -8.77
CA ILE A 171 0.85 -26.21 -7.37
C ILE A 171 -0.37 -25.50 -6.81
N ALA A 172 -1.53 -25.64 -7.44
CA ALA A 172 -2.76 -24.99 -7.03
C ALA A 172 -3.17 -25.35 -5.59
N THR A 173 -2.99 -26.61 -5.20
CA THR A 173 -3.27 -27.07 -3.82
C THR A 173 -2.34 -26.40 -2.81
N GLU A 174 -1.03 -26.36 -3.09
CA GLU A 174 -0.05 -25.70 -2.21
C GLU A 174 -0.34 -24.21 -2.04
N ILE A 175 -0.81 -23.55 -3.11
CA ILE A 175 -1.19 -22.15 -3.09
C ILE A 175 -2.43 -21.95 -2.22
N ALA A 176 -3.49 -22.75 -2.42
CA ALA A 176 -4.72 -22.65 -1.64
C ALA A 176 -4.44 -22.82 -0.14
N GLU A 177 -3.75 -23.89 0.23
CA GLU A 177 -3.39 -24.16 1.63
C GLU A 177 -2.46 -23.08 2.23
N ALA A 178 -1.54 -22.51 1.43
CA ALA A 178 -0.70 -21.41 1.90
C ALA A 178 -1.49 -20.13 2.13
N LYS A 179 -2.46 -19.81 1.26
CA LYS A 179 -3.37 -18.67 1.44
C LYS A 179 -4.23 -18.84 2.69
N ASP A 180 -4.78 -20.02 2.91
CA ASP A 180 -5.60 -20.32 4.11
C ASP A 180 -4.78 -20.16 5.39
N MET A 181 -3.53 -20.64 5.41
CA MET A 181 -2.64 -20.46 6.55
C MET A 181 -2.35 -18.97 6.83
N VAL A 182 -2.03 -18.20 5.80
CA VAL A 182 -1.74 -16.76 5.94
C VAL A 182 -2.99 -16.01 6.39
N ALA A 183 -4.16 -16.33 5.82
CA ALA A 183 -5.42 -15.73 6.22
C ALA A 183 -5.76 -16.02 7.70
N SER A 184 -5.58 -17.27 8.15
CA SER A 184 -5.78 -17.62 9.56
C SER A 184 -4.85 -16.84 10.48
N GLN A 185 -3.55 -16.75 10.14
CA GLN A 185 -2.59 -15.99 10.94
C GLN A 185 -2.93 -14.50 11.01
N LEU A 186 -3.43 -13.91 9.93
CA LEU A 186 -3.89 -12.51 9.92
C LEU A 186 -5.12 -12.31 10.79
N VAL A 187 -6.10 -13.20 10.70
CA VAL A 187 -7.31 -13.15 11.55
C VAL A 187 -6.93 -13.25 13.02
N ASP A 188 -6.10 -14.22 13.39
CA ASP A 188 -5.63 -14.40 14.76
C ASP A 188 -4.91 -13.15 15.28
N ALA A 189 -4.01 -12.56 14.47
CA ALA A 189 -3.29 -11.35 14.85
C ALA A 189 -4.22 -10.15 15.06
N ILE A 190 -5.23 -9.98 14.19
CA ILE A 190 -6.24 -8.92 14.30
C ILE A 190 -7.09 -9.11 15.56
N GLN A 191 -7.53 -10.35 15.84
CA GLN A 191 -8.31 -10.65 17.03
C GLN A 191 -7.51 -10.37 18.32
N MET A 192 -6.27 -10.87 18.40
CA MET A 192 -5.39 -10.63 19.55
C MET A 192 -5.18 -9.14 19.82
N PHE A 193 -5.00 -8.33 18.77
CA PHE A 193 -4.85 -6.89 18.92
C PHE A 193 -6.09 -6.27 19.56
N PHE A 194 -7.28 -6.58 19.06
CA PHE A 194 -8.51 -6.00 19.57
C PHE A 194 -8.89 -6.53 20.96
N GLU A 195 -8.62 -7.79 21.26
CA GLU A 195 -8.81 -8.35 22.61
C GLU A 195 -7.87 -7.68 23.61
N GLY A 196 -6.61 -7.43 23.23
CA GLY A 196 -5.62 -6.75 24.09
C GLY A 196 -5.86 -5.24 24.28
N THR A 197 -6.63 -4.60 23.43
CA THR A 197 -6.95 -3.15 23.54
C THR A 197 -8.28 -2.87 24.25
N MET A 198 -9.07 -3.90 24.56
CA MET A 198 -10.33 -3.76 25.27
C MET A 198 -10.18 -3.79 26.82
N TYR A 199 -8.99 -3.87 27.33
CA TYR A 199 -8.64 -3.75 28.74
C TYR A 199 -7.74 -2.52 28.92
#